data_575009aba875341c1ee46214f6739922
#
_entry.id   575009aba875341c1ee46214f6739922
#
_cell.length_a   1.000
_cell.length_b   1.000
_cell.length_c   1.000
_cell.angle_alpha   90.00
_cell.angle_beta   90.00
_cell.angle_gamma   90.00
#
_symmetry.space_group_name_H-M   'P 1'
#
loop_
_entity.id
_entity.type
_entity.pdbx_description
1 polymer ?
#
loop_
_entity_poly.entity_id
_entity_poly.type
_entity_poly.pdbx_seq_one_letter_code
_entity_poly.pdbx_strand_id
1 'polypeptide(L)'
;MDTSIFDVFQPGLLRGEEHLPYDPSKGYFYVEHPVEGWRVYLRAICFIHEEGAIYDPKRFLVVKRTGANPVGKSWEPPKGQMEGKDALKHNRTSVMDLLKQSIRREVEEEAHINVLHNLEHTGLVQQAIEPDFKPNTYFHYHIFRAQTPVKSIQRGLNWFKWLKEHPKFFARMKRDKKEKDELTWFDPVKTRLMGRWSPNLVPMYIGHFNKPE
;
A
#
# COMPACT_ATOMS: atom_id res chain seq x y z
N MET A 1 24.56 4.71 -5.63
CA MET A 1 23.50 3.83 -5.08
C MET A 1 23.55 2.58 -5.92
N ASP A 2 23.69 1.44 -5.29
CA ASP A 2 23.57 0.19 -5.99
C ASP A 2 22.14 0.08 -6.52
N THR A 3 22.00 0.06 -7.84
CA THR A 3 20.73 -0.02 -8.56
C THR A 3 20.39 -1.46 -8.91
N SER A 4 21.10 -2.44 -8.32
CA SER A 4 20.77 -3.84 -8.53
C SER A 4 19.32 -4.06 -8.09
N ILE A 5 18.47 -4.37 -9.06
CA ILE A 5 17.06 -4.67 -8.82
C ILE A 5 17.03 -6.15 -8.40
N PHE A 6 16.68 -6.37 -7.13
CA PHE A 6 16.40 -7.72 -6.66
C PHE A 6 15.06 -8.17 -7.23
N ASP A 7 15.06 -9.28 -7.92
CA ASP A 7 13.82 -9.92 -8.33
C ASP A 7 13.27 -10.74 -7.15
N VAL A 8 12.44 -10.11 -6.35
CA VAL A 8 11.79 -10.76 -5.19
C VAL A 8 10.81 -11.87 -5.57
N PHE A 9 10.61 -12.10 -6.86
CA PHE A 9 9.74 -13.15 -7.38
C PHE A 9 10.52 -14.33 -7.95
N GLN A 10 11.86 -14.28 -7.96
CA GLN A 10 12.69 -15.38 -8.43
C GLN A 10 12.41 -16.67 -7.66
N PRO A 11 12.35 -17.81 -8.34
CA PRO A 11 12.27 -19.11 -7.67
C PRO A 11 13.47 -19.33 -6.74
N GLY A 12 13.21 -19.92 -5.59
CA GLY A 12 14.27 -20.29 -4.63
C GLY A 12 14.63 -19.22 -3.61
N LEU A 13 14.06 -18.01 -3.69
CA LEU A 13 14.18 -17.04 -2.61
C LEU A 13 13.43 -17.52 -1.36
N LEU A 14 14.09 -17.35 -0.22
CA LEU A 14 13.57 -17.78 1.05
C LEU A 14 12.67 -16.71 1.65
N ARG A 15 11.61 -17.13 2.34
CA ARG A 15 10.74 -16.24 3.09
C ARG A 15 11.34 -15.95 4.45
N GLY A 16 11.10 -14.72 4.96
CA GLY A 16 11.70 -14.26 6.18
C GLY A 16 11.40 -15.08 7.44
N GLU A 17 10.23 -15.69 7.49
CA GLU A 17 9.80 -16.52 8.62
C GLU A 17 10.65 -17.77 8.81
N GLU A 18 11.38 -18.20 7.80
CA GLU A 18 12.25 -19.38 7.87
C GLU A 18 13.61 -19.11 8.54
N HIS A 19 13.99 -17.85 8.67
CA HIS A 19 15.37 -17.46 8.99
C HIS A 19 15.54 -16.65 10.27
N LEU A 20 14.49 -16.09 10.84
CA LEU A 20 14.59 -15.29 12.04
C LEU A 20 13.57 -15.73 13.08
N PRO A 21 13.97 -15.76 14.36
CA PRO A 21 13.02 -15.78 15.45
C PRO A 21 12.25 -14.44 15.38
N TYR A 22 11.06 -14.44 14.83
CA TYR A 22 10.20 -13.27 14.83
C TYR A 22 8.83 -13.63 15.39
N ASP A 23 8.20 -12.64 16.01
CA ASP A 23 6.84 -12.77 16.47
C ASP A 23 5.90 -12.53 15.26
N PRO A 24 5.20 -13.56 14.77
CA PRO A 24 4.31 -13.42 13.61
C PRO A 24 3.17 -12.44 13.85
N SER A 25 2.90 -12.07 15.09
CA SER A 25 1.91 -11.04 15.44
C SER A 25 2.44 -9.61 15.25
N LYS A 26 3.76 -9.43 15.17
CA LYS A 26 4.44 -8.13 15.08
C LYS A 26 5.48 -8.03 13.98
N GLY A 27 5.88 -9.15 13.41
CA GLY A 27 6.90 -9.21 12.38
C GLY A 27 6.39 -8.74 11.02
N TYR A 28 7.31 -8.18 10.25
CA TYR A 28 7.07 -7.82 8.86
C TYR A 28 7.62 -8.89 7.94
N PHE A 29 6.88 -9.18 6.89
CA PHE A 29 7.33 -10.10 5.86
C PHE A 29 8.52 -9.51 5.09
N TYR A 30 9.53 -10.34 4.82
CA TYR A 30 10.64 -10.04 3.95
C TYR A 30 11.02 -11.27 3.12
N VAL A 31 11.76 -11.03 2.05
CA VAL A 31 12.44 -12.05 1.27
C VAL A 31 13.93 -11.91 1.51
N GLU A 32 14.64 -13.00 1.68
CA GLU A 32 16.09 -13.02 1.92
C GLU A 32 16.81 -13.90 0.89
N HIS A 33 17.94 -13.41 0.39
CA HIS A 33 18.79 -14.21 -0.47
C HIS A 33 19.74 -15.07 0.38
N PRO A 34 19.73 -16.41 0.22
CA PRO A 34 20.40 -17.32 1.15
C PRO A 34 21.94 -17.24 1.08
N VAL A 35 22.49 -16.79 -0.05
CA VAL A 35 23.94 -16.71 -0.28
C VAL A 35 24.48 -15.30 -0.12
N GLU A 36 23.79 -14.32 -0.74
CA GLU A 36 24.23 -12.92 -0.74
C GLU A 36 23.83 -12.16 0.54
N GLY A 37 22.89 -12.71 1.31
CA GLY A 37 22.49 -12.17 2.62
C GLY A 37 21.73 -10.86 2.57
N TRP A 38 21.28 -10.40 1.38
CA TRP A 38 20.42 -9.25 1.32
C TRP A 38 18.97 -9.60 1.70
N ARG A 39 18.26 -8.62 2.25
CA ARG A 39 16.91 -8.76 2.73
C ARG A 39 16.03 -7.65 2.17
N VAL A 40 14.85 -8.01 1.68
CA VAL A 40 13.88 -7.08 1.11
C VAL A 40 12.56 -7.18 1.86
N TYR A 41 12.16 -6.09 2.51
CA TYR A 41 10.83 -5.92 3.07
C TYR A 41 9.86 -5.44 2.00
N LEU A 42 8.69 -6.06 1.94
CA LEU A 42 7.70 -5.81 0.88
C LEU A 42 6.58 -4.91 1.38
N ARG A 43 6.30 -3.88 0.62
CA ARG A 43 5.20 -2.94 0.82
C ARG A 43 4.43 -2.79 -0.48
N ALA A 44 3.15 -2.53 -0.38
CA ALA A 44 2.29 -2.31 -1.54
C ALA A 44 1.51 -0.99 -1.40
N ILE A 45 1.26 -0.34 -2.53
CA ILE A 45 0.42 0.85 -2.65
C ILE A 45 -0.54 0.61 -3.81
N CYS A 46 -1.80 1.05 -3.69
CA CYS A 46 -2.82 0.86 -4.72
C CYS A 46 -3.39 2.19 -5.22
N PHE A 47 -3.31 2.40 -6.52
CA PHE A 47 -4.01 3.46 -7.22
C PHE A 47 -5.37 2.94 -7.68
N ILE A 48 -6.44 3.44 -7.06
CA ILE A 48 -7.81 2.94 -7.27
C ILE A 48 -8.57 3.92 -8.15
N HIS A 49 -9.02 3.42 -9.30
CA HIS A 49 -9.78 4.16 -10.30
C HIS A 49 -11.26 3.74 -10.30
N GLU A 50 -12.12 4.59 -10.84
CA GLU A 50 -13.52 4.30 -11.04
C GLU A 50 -13.70 3.33 -12.21
N GLU A 51 -14.44 2.25 -11.97
CA GLU A 51 -14.78 1.29 -13.02
C GLU A 51 -15.72 1.91 -14.06
N GLY A 52 -15.45 1.68 -15.34
CA GLY A 52 -16.24 2.20 -16.46
C GLY A 52 -16.00 3.68 -16.80
N ALA A 53 -15.20 4.41 -16.00
CA ALA A 53 -14.78 5.76 -16.37
C ALA A 53 -13.62 5.73 -17.38
N ILE A 54 -13.47 6.83 -18.13
CA ILE A 54 -12.29 7.04 -18.98
C ILE A 54 -11.07 7.06 -18.06
N TYR A 55 -10.06 6.25 -18.39
CA TYR A 55 -8.86 6.16 -17.56
C TYR A 55 -8.08 7.48 -17.56
N ASP A 56 -7.84 7.99 -16.38
CA ASP A 56 -6.96 9.14 -16.12
C ASP A 56 -6.00 8.77 -14.98
N PRO A 57 -4.68 8.71 -15.22
CA PRO A 57 -3.72 8.36 -14.18
C PRO A 57 -3.65 9.39 -13.05
N LYS A 58 -4.23 10.57 -13.21
CA LYS A 58 -4.32 11.61 -12.17
C LYS A 58 -5.59 11.51 -11.33
N ARG A 59 -6.57 10.68 -11.74
CA ARG A 59 -7.86 10.52 -11.07
C ARG A 59 -7.92 9.20 -10.33
N PHE A 60 -7.46 9.15 -9.10
CA PHE A 60 -7.49 8.00 -8.21
C PHE A 60 -7.88 8.39 -6.78
N LEU A 61 -8.25 7.41 -5.97
CA LEU A 61 -8.69 7.64 -4.59
C LEU A 61 -7.48 7.78 -3.65
N VAL A 62 -7.62 8.70 -2.68
CA VAL A 62 -6.66 8.91 -1.60
C VAL A 62 -7.38 8.95 -0.25
N VAL A 63 -6.70 8.49 0.78
CA VAL A 63 -7.16 8.49 2.17
C VAL A 63 -6.35 9.47 3.01
N LYS A 64 -6.97 10.02 4.05
CA LYS A 64 -6.31 10.94 4.97
C LYS A 64 -6.00 10.26 6.30
N ARG A 65 -4.79 10.45 6.80
CA ARG A 65 -4.39 9.93 8.10
C ARG A 65 -5.11 10.65 9.24
N THR A 66 -5.65 9.87 10.17
CA THR A 66 -6.36 10.38 11.35
C THR A 66 -5.47 11.30 12.19
N GLY A 67 -6.07 12.40 12.63
CA GLY A 67 -5.40 13.39 13.48
C GLY A 67 -4.29 14.17 12.77
N ALA A 68 -4.15 14.03 11.45
CA ALA A 68 -3.22 14.86 10.69
C ALA A 68 -3.68 16.31 10.68
N ASN A 69 -2.72 17.24 10.85
CA ASN A 69 -3.00 18.65 10.79
C ASN A 69 -3.69 19.00 9.46
N PRO A 70 -4.85 19.70 9.47
CA PRO A 70 -5.56 20.09 8.24
C PRO A 70 -4.71 20.84 7.23
N VAL A 71 -3.71 21.59 7.70
CA VAL A 71 -2.75 22.34 6.87
C VAL A 71 -1.56 21.47 6.45
N GLY A 72 -1.38 20.29 7.08
CA GLY A 72 -0.26 19.40 6.82
C GLY A 72 -0.47 18.47 5.64
N LYS A 73 0.64 17.90 5.18
CA LYS A 73 0.63 16.79 4.23
C LYS A 73 0.02 15.57 4.92
N SER A 74 -1.15 15.14 4.50
CA SER A 74 -1.92 14.13 5.23
C SER A 74 -2.57 13.07 4.35
N TRP A 75 -2.46 13.20 3.03
CA TRP A 75 -3.11 12.32 2.06
C TRP A 75 -2.13 11.33 1.43
N GLU A 76 -2.63 10.14 1.14
CA GLU A 76 -1.88 9.09 0.47
C GLU A 76 -2.83 8.09 -0.21
N PRO A 77 -2.43 7.43 -1.30
CA PRO A 77 -3.15 6.25 -1.77
C PRO A 77 -3.12 5.16 -0.69
N PRO A 78 -4.13 4.28 -0.60
CA PRO A 78 -4.12 3.15 0.32
C PRO A 78 -2.86 2.32 0.15
N LYS A 79 -2.22 1.98 1.26
CA LYS A 79 -0.94 1.25 1.25
C LYS A 79 -0.69 0.52 2.56
N GLY A 80 0.08 -0.54 2.50
CA GLY A 80 0.48 -1.27 3.69
C GLY A 80 1.77 -2.02 3.50
N GLN A 81 2.26 -2.54 4.61
CA GLN A 81 3.40 -3.42 4.67
C GLN A 81 2.93 -4.85 4.87
N MET A 82 3.50 -5.79 4.14
CA MET A 82 3.23 -7.20 4.37
C MET A 82 3.70 -7.59 5.77
N GLU A 83 2.83 -8.29 6.48
CA GLU A 83 3.11 -8.82 7.81
C GLU A 83 3.56 -10.27 7.73
N GLY A 84 4.40 -10.72 8.66
CA GLY A 84 4.87 -12.10 8.70
C GLY A 84 3.75 -13.12 8.78
N LYS A 85 2.65 -12.79 9.48
CA LYS A 85 1.46 -13.66 9.54
C LYS A 85 0.81 -13.94 8.19
N ASP A 86 0.98 -13.05 7.20
CA ASP A 86 0.44 -13.25 5.86
C ASP A 86 1.16 -14.41 5.15
N ALA A 87 2.45 -14.57 5.40
CA ALA A 87 3.24 -15.65 4.84
C ALA A 87 2.99 -17.02 5.51
N LEU A 88 2.79 -17.03 6.83
CA LEU A 88 2.58 -18.27 7.59
C LEU A 88 1.33 -19.03 7.17
N LYS A 89 0.27 -18.32 6.84
CA LYS A 89 -1.00 -18.91 6.40
C LYS A 89 -0.94 -19.51 5.00
N HIS A 90 0.01 -19.07 4.19
CA HIS A 90 0.04 -19.33 2.75
C HIS A 90 1.45 -19.67 2.24
N ASN A 91 2.11 -20.62 2.89
CA ASN A 91 3.49 -21.02 2.60
C ASN A 91 3.74 -21.48 1.15
N ARG A 92 2.69 -21.86 0.42
CA ARG A 92 2.75 -22.26 -1.00
C ARG A 92 2.29 -21.17 -1.97
N THR A 93 1.87 -20.02 -1.46
CA THR A 93 1.39 -18.91 -2.28
C THR A 93 2.58 -18.10 -2.79
N SER A 94 2.51 -17.66 -4.05
CA SER A 94 3.56 -16.80 -4.61
C SER A 94 3.65 -15.47 -3.86
N VAL A 95 4.84 -14.85 -3.84
CA VAL A 95 5.04 -13.52 -3.23
C VAL A 95 4.11 -12.48 -3.87
N MET A 96 3.90 -12.56 -5.19
CA MET A 96 2.99 -11.66 -5.90
C MET A 96 1.54 -11.81 -5.43
N ASP A 97 1.08 -13.04 -5.21
CA ASP A 97 -0.30 -13.27 -4.73
C ASP A 97 -0.46 -12.85 -3.27
N LEU A 98 0.58 -13.02 -2.45
CA LEU A 98 0.60 -12.49 -1.08
C LEU A 98 0.54 -10.96 -1.07
N LEU A 99 1.27 -10.29 -1.95
CA LEU A 99 1.20 -8.84 -2.12
C LEU A 99 -0.20 -8.38 -2.54
N LYS A 100 -0.83 -9.09 -3.50
CA LYS A 100 -2.20 -8.79 -3.92
C LYS A 100 -3.22 -8.98 -2.79
N GLN A 101 -3.06 -10.03 -1.97
CA GLN A 101 -3.92 -10.25 -0.81
C GLN A 101 -3.70 -9.16 0.24
N SER A 102 -2.45 -8.83 0.54
CA SER A 102 -2.09 -7.77 1.48
C SER A 102 -2.70 -6.43 1.05
N ILE A 103 -2.50 -6.01 -0.20
CA ILE A 103 -3.03 -4.71 -0.64
C ILE A 103 -4.56 -4.65 -0.72
N ARG A 104 -5.24 -5.78 -0.99
CA ARG A 104 -6.71 -5.85 -0.88
C ARG A 104 -7.17 -5.59 0.56
N ARG A 105 -6.51 -6.20 1.53
CA ARG A 105 -6.79 -6.00 2.95
C ARG A 105 -6.57 -4.55 3.36
N GLU A 106 -5.44 -3.96 2.99
CA GLU A 106 -5.13 -2.55 3.29
C GLU A 106 -6.17 -1.59 2.69
N VAL A 107 -6.59 -1.83 1.44
CA VAL A 107 -7.65 -1.02 0.80
C VAL A 107 -8.97 -1.14 1.53
N GLU A 108 -9.34 -2.33 1.99
CA GLU A 108 -10.56 -2.51 2.78
C GLU A 108 -10.46 -1.84 4.16
N GLU A 109 -9.32 -1.96 4.84
CA GLU A 109 -9.08 -1.36 6.16
C GLU A 109 -8.99 0.17 6.10
N GLU A 110 -8.25 0.72 5.12
CA GLU A 110 -7.98 2.15 5.02
C GLU A 110 -9.03 2.94 4.25
N ALA A 111 -9.63 2.38 3.19
CA ALA A 111 -10.59 3.08 2.33
C ALA A 111 -12.03 2.57 2.43
N HIS A 112 -12.27 1.47 3.16
CA HIS A 112 -13.58 0.78 3.24
C HIS A 112 -14.14 0.35 1.89
N ILE A 113 -13.25 0.02 0.97
CA ILE A 113 -13.54 -0.51 -0.36
C ILE A 113 -13.20 -2.00 -0.36
N ASN A 114 -14.18 -2.86 -0.54
CA ASN A 114 -14.03 -4.32 -0.49
C ASN A 114 -14.11 -5.00 -1.87
N VAL A 115 -14.41 -4.24 -2.93
CA VAL A 115 -14.46 -4.76 -4.30
C VAL A 115 -13.38 -4.07 -5.11
N LEU A 116 -12.41 -4.85 -5.56
CA LEU A 116 -11.38 -4.40 -6.48
C LEU A 116 -11.37 -5.33 -7.71
N HIS A 117 -11.65 -4.76 -8.86
CA HIS A 117 -11.52 -5.42 -10.15
C HIS A 117 -10.17 -5.06 -10.79
N ASN A 118 -9.66 -5.93 -11.64
CA ASN A 118 -8.45 -5.70 -12.41
C ASN A 118 -7.26 -5.26 -11.53
N LEU A 119 -7.15 -5.84 -10.32
CA LEU A 119 -6.00 -5.57 -9.44
C LEU A 119 -4.75 -6.17 -10.06
N GLU A 120 -3.88 -5.31 -10.55
CA GLU A 120 -2.64 -5.70 -11.23
C GLU A 120 -1.44 -4.94 -10.72
N HIS A 121 -0.29 -5.59 -10.75
CA HIS A 121 1.00 -4.96 -10.52
C HIS A 121 1.40 -4.18 -11.75
N THR A 122 1.79 -2.93 -11.58
CA THR A 122 2.10 -2.01 -12.70
C THR A 122 3.47 -2.22 -13.35
N GLY A 123 4.28 -3.12 -12.80
CA GLY A 123 5.70 -3.22 -13.15
C GLY A 123 6.60 -2.21 -12.42
N LEU A 124 6.01 -1.23 -11.74
CA LEU A 124 6.77 -0.21 -11.01
C LEU A 124 7.06 -0.65 -9.58
N VAL A 125 8.33 -0.53 -9.20
CA VAL A 125 8.80 -0.77 -7.84
C VAL A 125 9.74 0.37 -7.45
N GLN A 126 9.50 0.97 -6.30
CA GLN A 126 10.45 1.89 -5.70
C GLN A 126 11.27 1.17 -4.64
N GLN A 127 12.58 1.08 -4.84
CA GLN A 127 13.51 0.57 -3.84
C GLN A 127 14.01 1.69 -2.94
N ALA A 128 14.18 1.39 -1.67
CA ALA A 128 14.77 2.28 -0.69
C ALA A 128 15.61 1.52 0.33
N ILE A 129 16.54 2.25 0.93
CA ILE A 129 17.32 1.82 2.09
C ILE A 129 16.87 2.67 3.28
N GLU A 130 16.66 2.03 4.42
CA GLU A 130 16.35 2.70 5.67
C GLU A 130 17.63 2.73 6.55
N PRO A 131 18.11 3.91 6.97
CA PRO A 131 19.36 4.04 7.73
C PRO A 131 19.40 3.26 9.05
N ASP A 132 18.23 3.07 9.67
CA ASP A 132 18.07 2.41 10.96
C ASP A 132 18.12 0.87 10.89
N PHE A 133 18.20 0.32 9.67
CA PHE A 133 18.26 -1.13 9.47
C PHE A 133 19.70 -1.61 9.17
N LYS A 134 19.89 -2.92 9.33
CA LYS A 134 21.19 -3.56 9.04
C LYS A 134 21.60 -3.33 7.57
N PRO A 135 22.89 -3.32 7.27
CA PRO A 135 23.38 -3.33 5.89
C PRO A 135 22.70 -4.42 5.05
N ASN A 136 22.57 -4.18 3.76
CA ASN A 136 21.89 -5.07 2.81
C ASN A 136 20.39 -5.28 3.10
N THR A 137 19.75 -4.34 3.79
CA THR A 137 18.30 -4.35 4.03
C THR A 137 17.63 -3.29 3.17
N TYR A 138 16.68 -3.74 2.37
CA TYR A 138 15.97 -2.94 1.38
C TYR A 138 14.48 -2.95 1.65
N PHE A 139 13.78 -1.92 1.15
CA PHE A 139 12.34 -1.81 1.17
C PHE A 139 11.85 -1.63 -0.26
N HIS A 140 10.98 -2.51 -0.72
CA HIS A 140 10.32 -2.40 -2.01
C HIS A 140 8.88 -1.96 -1.84
N TYR A 141 8.54 -0.84 -2.47
CA TYR A 141 7.16 -0.41 -2.67
C TYR A 141 6.69 -0.87 -4.04
N HIS A 142 5.86 -1.89 -4.04
CA HIS A 142 5.21 -2.43 -5.23
C HIS A 142 3.96 -1.63 -5.54
N ILE A 143 3.89 -1.08 -6.75
CA ILE A 143 2.79 -0.23 -7.18
C ILE A 143 1.75 -1.06 -7.90
N PHE A 144 0.53 -1.04 -7.37
CA PHE A 144 -0.64 -1.68 -7.95
C PHE A 144 -1.61 -0.63 -8.47
N ARG A 145 -2.39 -1.00 -9.47
CA ARG A 145 -3.60 -0.30 -9.87
C ARG A 145 -4.79 -1.24 -9.81
N ALA A 146 -5.97 -0.68 -9.59
CA ALA A 146 -7.22 -1.41 -9.58
C ALA A 146 -8.37 -0.51 -10.00
N GLN A 147 -9.49 -1.13 -10.35
CA GLN A 147 -10.76 -0.47 -10.57
C GLN A 147 -11.74 -0.86 -9.48
N THR A 148 -12.67 0.03 -9.16
CA THR A 148 -13.72 -0.25 -8.19
C THR A 148 -15.06 0.31 -8.67
N PRO A 149 -16.18 -0.41 -8.46
CA PRO A 149 -17.50 0.09 -8.81
C PRO A 149 -17.87 1.37 -8.05
N VAL A 150 -18.61 2.26 -8.70
CA VAL A 150 -19.13 3.51 -8.09
C VAL A 150 -19.82 3.26 -6.74
N LYS A 151 -20.58 2.16 -6.62
CA LYS A 151 -21.24 1.78 -5.35
C LYS A 151 -20.24 1.57 -4.21
N SER A 152 -19.08 0.97 -4.50
CA SER A 152 -18.04 0.75 -3.48
C SER A 152 -17.37 2.06 -3.09
N ILE A 153 -17.14 2.97 -4.03
CA ILE A 153 -16.63 4.32 -3.75
C ILE A 153 -17.62 5.06 -2.85
N GLN A 154 -18.90 5.06 -3.22
CA GLN A 154 -19.93 5.75 -2.43
C GLN A 154 -20.08 5.17 -1.02
N ARG A 155 -19.93 3.84 -0.88
CA ARG A 155 -19.91 3.18 0.44
C ARG A 155 -18.75 3.70 1.31
N GLY A 156 -17.54 3.77 0.77
CA GLY A 156 -16.37 4.31 1.47
C GLY A 156 -16.56 5.78 1.88
N LEU A 157 -17.03 6.61 0.93
CA LEU A 157 -17.32 8.04 1.20
C LEU A 157 -18.38 8.21 2.29
N ASN A 158 -19.46 7.44 2.23
CA ASN A 158 -20.54 7.49 3.22
C ASN A 158 -20.08 7.02 4.60
N TRP A 159 -19.18 6.01 4.65
CA TRP A 159 -18.59 5.54 5.89
C TRP A 159 -17.81 6.65 6.60
N PHE A 160 -16.92 7.33 5.91
CA PHE A 160 -16.15 8.42 6.51
C PHE A 160 -17.00 9.62 6.88
N LYS A 161 -18.03 9.94 6.08
CA LYS A 161 -19.02 10.96 6.44
C LYS A 161 -19.72 10.58 7.74
N TRP A 162 -20.22 9.35 7.85
CA TRP A 162 -20.88 8.84 9.05
C TRP A 162 -19.95 8.88 10.28
N LEU A 163 -18.67 8.50 10.12
CA LEU A 163 -17.69 8.58 11.22
C LEU A 163 -17.50 10.01 11.75
N LYS A 164 -17.49 11.00 10.88
CA LYS A 164 -17.39 12.42 11.28
C LYS A 164 -18.61 12.86 12.09
N GLU A 165 -19.77 12.32 11.79
CA GLU A 165 -21.01 12.58 12.51
C GLU A 165 -21.10 11.80 13.83
N HIS A 166 -20.27 10.76 14.03
CA HIS A 166 -20.27 9.86 15.18
C HIS A 166 -18.91 9.80 15.91
N PRO A 167 -18.38 10.93 16.43
CA PRO A 167 -17.03 10.99 16.99
C PRO A 167 -16.84 10.08 18.22
N LYS A 168 -17.90 9.83 18.99
CA LYS A 168 -17.85 8.91 20.14
C LYS A 168 -17.67 7.45 19.71
N PHE A 169 -18.25 7.07 18.57
CA PHE A 169 -18.05 5.75 17.98
C PHE A 169 -16.61 5.63 17.46
N PHE A 170 -16.16 6.61 16.68
CA PHE A 170 -14.80 6.65 16.17
C PHE A 170 -13.75 6.53 17.28
N ALA A 171 -13.92 7.24 18.39
CA ALA A 171 -13.00 7.18 19.54
C ALA A 171 -12.86 5.76 20.14
N ARG A 172 -13.92 4.94 20.07
CA ARG A 172 -13.94 3.56 20.60
C ARG A 172 -13.41 2.50 19.64
N MET A 173 -13.22 2.82 18.36
CA MET A 173 -12.67 1.89 17.39
C MET A 173 -11.25 1.46 17.77
N LYS A 174 -10.86 0.26 17.37
CA LYS A 174 -9.47 -0.20 17.49
C LYS A 174 -8.52 0.69 16.70
N ARG A 175 -7.29 0.80 17.16
CA ARG A 175 -6.27 1.71 16.58
C ARG A 175 -6.05 1.48 15.09
N ASP A 176 -5.91 0.23 14.68
CA ASP A 176 -5.74 -0.21 13.30
C ASP A 176 -6.92 0.17 12.38
N LYS A 177 -8.16 0.22 12.93
CA LYS A 177 -9.37 0.58 12.18
C LYS A 177 -9.66 2.08 12.12
N LYS A 178 -8.87 2.91 12.79
CA LYS A 178 -9.02 4.37 12.80
C LYS A 178 -7.77 5.11 12.33
N GLU A 179 -6.96 4.44 11.51
CA GLU A 179 -5.77 5.06 10.93
C GLU A 179 -6.10 6.15 9.93
N LYS A 180 -7.25 6.04 9.28
CA LYS A 180 -7.75 7.00 8.30
C LYS A 180 -9.10 7.57 8.75
N ASP A 181 -9.35 8.82 8.41
CA ASP A 181 -10.58 9.53 8.78
C ASP A 181 -11.29 10.20 7.59
N GLU A 182 -10.75 10.05 6.37
CA GLU A 182 -11.35 10.62 5.17
C GLU A 182 -10.90 9.87 3.90
N LEU A 183 -11.79 9.83 2.91
CA LEU A 183 -11.58 9.33 1.56
C LEU A 183 -12.00 10.41 0.56
N THR A 184 -11.21 10.63 -0.50
CA THR A 184 -11.57 11.53 -1.59
C THR A 184 -10.77 11.20 -2.86
N TRP A 185 -11.09 11.89 -3.95
CA TRP A 185 -10.27 11.87 -5.16
C TRP A 185 -9.00 12.69 -4.98
N PHE A 186 -7.92 12.20 -5.57
CA PHE A 186 -6.65 12.94 -5.59
C PHE A 186 -6.83 14.30 -6.31
N ASP A 187 -6.34 15.34 -5.67
CA ASP A 187 -6.25 16.70 -6.20
C ASP A 187 -4.89 17.26 -5.76
N PRO A 188 -3.99 17.61 -6.68
CA PRO A 188 -2.62 18.02 -6.33
C PRO A 188 -2.55 19.27 -5.45
N VAL A 189 -3.62 20.07 -5.42
CA VAL A 189 -3.70 21.30 -4.61
C VAL A 189 -4.33 21.00 -3.24
N LYS A 190 -5.46 20.28 -3.22
CA LYS A 190 -6.26 20.06 -2.01
C LYS A 190 -5.81 18.85 -1.19
N THR A 191 -5.34 17.80 -1.86
CA THR A 191 -4.89 16.56 -1.21
C THR A 191 -3.36 16.50 -1.17
N ARG A 192 -2.75 17.29 -0.29
CA ARG A 192 -1.30 17.30 -0.12
C ARG A 192 -0.80 15.95 0.35
N LEU A 193 0.07 15.34 -0.44
CA LEU A 193 0.65 14.04 -0.15
C LEU A 193 1.56 14.10 1.08
N MET A 194 1.50 13.03 1.86
CA MET A 194 2.27 12.91 3.09
C MET A 194 3.27 11.77 3.06
N GLY A 195 4.09 11.78 4.11
CA GLY A 195 5.03 10.71 4.41
C GLY A 195 6.27 10.74 3.54
N ARG A 196 7.11 9.74 3.77
CA ARG A 196 8.41 9.63 3.12
C ARG A 196 8.29 9.17 1.67
N TRP A 197 7.27 8.36 1.35
CA TRP A 197 7.19 7.61 0.10
C TRP A 197 6.14 8.13 -0.88
N SER A 198 4.94 8.47 -0.41
CA SER A 198 3.85 8.89 -1.30
C SER A 198 4.19 10.10 -2.18
N PRO A 199 4.99 11.09 -1.73
CA PRO A 199 5.45 12.18 -2.58
C PRO A 199 6.31 11.75 -3.77
N ASN A 200 6.92 10.57 -3.71
CA ASN A 200 7.71 10.01 -4.82
C ASN A 200 6.91 9.00 -5.64
N LEU A 201 6.14 8.14 -4.98
CA LEU A 201 5.35 7.08 -5.63
C LEU A 201 4.24 7.63 -6.53
N VAL A 202 3.57 8.70 -6.11
CA VAL A 202 2.48 9.31 -6.89
C VAL A 202 2.98 9.94 -8.20
N PRO A 203 4.02 10.80 -8.20
CA PRO A 203 4.60 11.29 -9.44
C PRO A 203 5.17 10.18 -10.34
N MET A 204 5.78 9.14 -9.75
CA MET A 204 6.27 7.98 -10.48
C MET A 204 5.16 7.26 -11.23
N TYR A 205 4.03 7.00 -10.55
CA TYR A 205 2.84 6.40 -11.15
C TYR A 205 2.27 7.28 -12.27
N ILE A 206 1.99 8.54 -11.98
CA ILE A 206 1.41 9.48 -12.96
C ILE A 206 2.34 9.61 -14.18
N GLY A 207 3.65 9.80 -13.96
CA GLY A 207 4.62 9.97 -15.04
C GLY A 207 4.76 8.74 -15.94
N HIS A 208 4.59 7.54 -15.37
CA HIS A 208 4.64 6.31 -16.14
C HIS A 208 3.42 6.16 -17.08
N PHE A 209 2.22 6.45 -16.58
CA PHE A 209 0.98 6.26 -17.33
C PHE A 209 0.48 7.50 -18.09
N ASN A 210 1.13 8.63 -17.94
CA ASN A 210 0.80 9.87 -18.65
C ASN A 210 1.69 10.11 -19.88
N LYS A 211 2.47 9.11 -20.31
CA LYS A 211 3.24 9.20 -21.56
C LYS A 211 2.27 9.15 -22.74
N PRO A 212 2.33 10.10 -23.69
CA PRO A 212 1.62 9.95 -24.96
C PRO A 212 2.18 8.68 -25.65
N GLU A 213 1.28 7.87 -26.19
CA GLU A 213 1.61 6.75 -27.08
C GLU A 213 2.33 7.24 -28.34
#